data_3a4257e7f31210f2210e29817b3a9cca
#
_entry.id   3a4257e7f31210f2210e29817b3a9cca
#
_cell.length_a   1.000
_cell.length_b   1.000
_cell.length_c   1.000
_cell.angle_alpha   90.00
_cell.angle_beta   90.00
_cell.angle_gamma   90.00
#
_symmetry.space_group_name_H-M   'P 1'
#
loop_
_entity.id
_entity.type
_entity.pdbx_description
1 polymer ?
#
loop_
_entity_poly.entity_id
_entity_poly.type
_entity_poly.pdbx_seq_one_letter_code
_entity_poly.pdbx_strand_id
1 'polypeptide(L)'
;MPIEILMPALSPTMTEGNLAKWNVKEGDKIKSGQVIAEIETDKATMEVEAVDEGVIGKIMIPAGTEAVKVNQLIALLLEEGEDKKVLDGYQPKAALAAPAKPAEKPAEAQQAAPSVGVSQVVSAAPMAATGTGGRVFASPLAKRIAANEGVQLQLVQGSGPHGRVVKEDVLKFVQSGGAAKGRVVRSAVEFTKQPNNNMRKVIARRLTESKQTVPHFYLSVDCELDALMDVRRQINFDAESRAGKDKKPEYKLSVNDFIIKASALALKKVPAANASWTDEAILLYNNVDISVAVAIDGGLITPIVKNADQKTVITISNEMKDLAARARQNKLAPEEFQGGGFSISNLGMYGIKHFSAIVNPPQGCILAVGAGEERVVVKHGKMEARNLMTVTLSVDHRVVDGAVGAEFLQAFKHYVESPVLMLI
;
A
#
# COMPACT_ATOMS: atom_id res chain seq x y z
N MET A 1 -20.74 37.04 16.84
CA MET A 1 -21.04 36.06 15.75
C MET A 1 -20.28 34.78 16.03
N PRO A 2 -20.88 33.60 15.85
CA PRO A 2 -20.17 32.37 16.17
C PRO A 2 -18.90 32.23 15.32
N ILE A 3 -17.81 31.86 15.99
CA ILE A 3 -16.52 31.63 15.34
C ILE A 3 -16.51 30.21 14.79
N GLU A 4 -16.12 30.05 13.53
CA GLU A 4 -16.05 28.75 12.85
C GLU A 4 -14.74 28.04 13.19
N ILE A 5 -14.81 26.85 13.79
CA ILE A 5 -13.65 25.96 13.93
C ILE A 5 -13.63 25.06 12.70
N LEU A 6 -12.61 25.25 11.85
CA LEU A 6 -12.42 24.52 10.61
C LEU A 6 -11.39 23.40 10.79
N MET A 7 -11.50 22.34 9.99
CA MET A 7 -10.50 21.27 9.93
C MET A 7 -9.15 21.83 9.49
N PRO A 8 -8.11 21.83 10.33
CA PRO A 8 -6.81 22.42 9.99
C PRO A 8 -6.04 21.53 9.00
N ALA A 9 -5.19 22.17 8.18
CA ALA A 9 -4.21 21.47 7.36
C ALA A 9 -2.95 21.20 8.22
N LEU A 10 -2.86 20.02 8.80
CA LEU A 10 -1.74 19.62 9.67
C LEU A 10 -0.48 19.20 8.90
N SER A 11 -0.57 19.07 7.58
CA SER A 11 0.58 18.91 6.69
C SER A 11 0.33 19.56 5.32
N PRO A 12 1.39 19.98 4.58
CA PRO A 12 1.24 20.64 3.28
C PRO A 12 0.52 19.83 2.20
N THR A 13 0.49 18.50 2.36
CA THR A 13 -0.12 17.56 1.42
C THR A 13 -1.47 17.00 1.92
N MET A 14 -1.96 17.47 3.07
CA MET A 14 -3.20 17.00 3.67
C MET A 14 -4.41 17.57 2.93
N THR A 15 -5.25 16.72 2.39
CA THR A 15 -6.53 17.07 1.76
C THR A 15 -7.73 16.71 2.64
N GLU A 16 -7.57 15.67 3.49
CA GLU A 16 -8.59 15.16 4.41
C GLU A 16 -7.92 14.51 5.63
N GLY A 17 -8.62 14.41 6.75
CA GLY A 17 -8.18 13.73 7.97
C GLY A 17 -9.34 13.09 8.72
N ASN A 18 -9.04 12.22 9.68
CA ASN A 18 -10.05 11.58 10.51
C ASN A 18 -10.11 12.27 11.87
N LEU A 19 -11.29 12.68 12.31
CA LEU A 19 -11.48 13.25 13.65
C LEU A 19 -11.59 12.11 14.65
N ALA A 20 -10.46 11.74 15.28
CA ALA A 20 -10.39 10.58 16.16
C ALA A 20 -11.19 10.78 17.45
N LYS A 21 -11.00 11.94 18.11
CA LYS A 21 -11.61 12.20 19.40
C LYS A 21 -11.80 13.70 19.64
N TRP A 22 -12.87 14.06 20.36
CA TRP A 22 -13.04 15.37 20.98
C TRP A 22 -12.60 15.31 22.47
N ASN A 23 -11.76 16.25 22.88
CA ASN A 23 -11.33 16.40 24.27
C ASN A 23 -12.20 17.39 25.04
N VAL A 24 -13.18 18.01 24.36
CA VAL A 24 -14.16 18.98 24.90
C VAL A 24 -15.58 18.59 24.48
N LYS A 25 -16.57 19.09 25.23
CA LYS A 25 -18.00 18.86 24.99
C LYS A 25 -18.70 20.16 24.65
N GLU A 26 -19.91 20.06 24.07
CA GLU A 26 -20.76 21.21 23.85
C GLU A 26 -21.12 21.89 25.20
N GLY A 27 -20.85 23.20 25.30
CA GLY A 27 -21.01 23.98 26.51
C GLY A 27 -19.73 24.17 27.30
N ASP A 28 -18.62 23.50 26.96
CA ASP A 28 -17.35 23.70 27.68
C ASP A 28 -16.71 25.04 27.29
N LYS A 29 -16.13 25.72 28.29
CA LYS A 29 -15.28 26.90 28.05
C LYS A 29 -13.89 26.46 27.66
N ILE A 30 -13.38 26.99 26.55
CA ILE A 30 -12.03 26.74 26.07
C ILE A 30 -11.20 28.02 26.07
N LYS A 31 -9.90 27.85 26.24
CA LYS A 31 -8.90 28.93 26.16
C LYS A 31 -8.03 28.75 24.94
N SER A 32 -7.48 29.83 24.40
CA SER A 32 -6.49 29.78 23.34
C SER A 32 -5.30 28.89 23.75
N GLY A 33 -4.85 27.98 22.85
CA GLY A 33 -3.81 26.97 23.10
C GLY A 33 -4.29 25.71 23.83
N GLN A 34 -5.59 25.58 24.14
CA GLN A 34 -6.13 24.36 24.74
C GLN A 34 -6.40 23.30 23.66
N VAL A 35 -5.96 22.05 23.90
CA VAL A 35 -6.23 20.92 22.99
C VAL A 35 -7.72 20.59 23.00
N ILE A 36 -8.39 20.77 21.86
CA ILE A 36 -9.83 20.58 21.67
C ILE A 36 -10.19 19.25 21.00
N ALA A 37 -9.33 18.76 20.10
CA ALA A 37 -9.59 17.54 19.35
C ALA A 37 -8.29 16.83 18.97
N GLU A 38 -8.39 15.54 18.71
CA GLU A 38 -7.32 14.71 18.13
C GLU A 38 -7.70 14.32 16.70
N ILE A 39 -6.82 14.65 15.74
CA ILE A 39 -6.99 14.32 14.33
C ILE A 39 -5.97 13.26 13.95
N GLU A 40 -6.44 12.16 13.42
CA GLU A 40 -5.62 11.11 12.85
C GLU A 40 -5.43 11.38 11.35
N THR A 41 -4.17 11.54 10.94
CA THR A 41 -3.75 11.69 9.55
C THR A 41 -3.17 10.37 9.04
N ASP A 42 -2.79 10.32 7.78
CA ASP A 42 -2.10 9.16 7.18
C ASP A 42 -0.69 8.92 7.78
N LYS A 43 -0.17 9.85 8.57
CA LYS A 43 1.20 9.81 9.13
C LYS A 43 1.26 9.75 10.65
N ALA A 44 0.36 10.43 11.34
CA ALA A 44 0.34 10.50 12.80
C ALA A 44 -1.01 10.99 13.32
N THR A 45 -1.29 10.73 14.62
CA THR A 45 -2.33 11.42 15.38
C THR A 45 -1.76 12.74 15.88
N MET A 46 -2.44 13.83 15.59
CA MET A 46 -2.04 15.18 15.96
C MET A 46 -3.12 15.85 16.78
N GLU A 47 -2.71 16.59 17.79
CA GLU A 47 -3.60 17.37 18.63
C GLU A 47 -3.92 18.72 17.98
N VAL A 48 -5.17 19.13 18.06
CA VAL A 48 -5.65 20.42 17.57
C VAL A 48 -5.91 21.33 18.74
N GLU A 49 -5.21 22.44 18.77
CA GLU A 49 -5.38 23.47 19.79
C GLU A 49 -6.37 24.53 19.33
N ALA A 50 -7.12 25.08 20.27
CA ALA A 50 -8.00 26.22 20.02
C ALA A 50 -7.18 27.48 19.72
N VAL A 51 -7.50 28.16 18.63
CA VAL A 51 -6.89 29.45 18.27
C VAL A 51 -7.55 30.57 19.10
N ASP A 52 -8.87 30.48 19.26
CA ASP A 52 -9.69 31.49 19.92
C ASP A 52 -10.24 30.95 21.25
N GLU A 53 -10.58 31.85 22.14
CA GLU A 53 -11.23 31.53 23.43
C GLU A 53 -12.74 31.72 23.35
N GLY A 54 -13.50 30.90 24.07
CA GLY A 54 -14.96 30.98 24.08
C GLY A 54 -15.64 29.72 24.64
N VAL A 55 -16.90 29.51 24.28
CA VAL A 55 -17.69 28.34 24.67
C VAL A 55 -18.01 27.50 23.45
N ILE A 56 -17.78 26.18 23.48
CA ILE A 56 -18.19 25.29 22.41
C ILE A 56 -19.72 25.31 22.26
N GLY A 57 -20.18 25.92 21.16
CA GLY A 57 -21.61 26.07 20.92
C GLY A 57 -22.25 24.79 20.40
N LYS A 58 -21.67 24.25 19.32
CA LYS A 58 -22.17 23.02 18.67
C LYS A 58 -21.07 22.28 17.96
N ILE A 59 -21.02 20.96 18.13
CA ILE A 59 -20.13 20.06 17.39
C ILE A 59 -20.88 19.58 16.14
N MET A 60 -20.37 19.95 14.96
CA MET A 60 -21.00 19.63 13.68
C MET A 60 -20.58 18.25 13.17
N ILE A 61 -19.36 17.82 13.50
CA ILE A 61 -18.81 16.53 13.10
C ILE A 61 -18.48 15.72 14.35
N PRO A 62 -19.13 14.55 14.56
CA PRO A 62 -18.89 13.72 15.74
C PRO A 62 -17.51 13.06 15.71
N ALA A 63 -17.01 12.68 16.89
CA ALA A 63 -15.80 11.86 17.02
C ALA A 63 -15.93 10.54 16.25
N GLY A 64 -14.81 10.07 15.68
CA GLY A 64 -14.76 8.85 14.85
C GLY A 64 -15.21 9.07 13.39
N THR A 65 -15.41 10.32 12.93
CA THR A 65 -15.75 10.60 11.54
C THR A 65 -14.48 10.56 10.68
N GLU A 66 -14.50 9.72 9.64
CA GLU A 66 -13.39 9.57 8.67
C GLU A 66 -13.56 10.54 7.49
N ALA A 67 -12.42 10.87 6.84
CA ALA A 67 -12.35 11.65 5.59
C ALA A 67 -12.98 13.05 5.68
N VAL A 68 -12.76 13.76 6.79
CA VAL A 68 -13.16 15.16 6.95
C VAL A 68 -12.20 16.04 6.13
N LYS A 69 -12.73 16.82 5.19
CA LYS A 69 -11.91 17.65 4.31
C LYS A 69 -11.28 18.83 5.05
N VAL A 70 -10.07 19.20 4.66
CA VAL A 70 -9.41 20.42 5.14
C VAL A 70 -10.29 21.64 4.84
N ASN A 71 -10.39 22.57 5.81
CA ASN A 71 -11.29 23.73 5.80
C ASN A 71 -12.79 23.39 5.90
N GLN A 72 -13.16 22.15 6.22
CA GLN A 72 -14.55 21.82 6.53
C GLN A 72 -14.89 22.26 7.97
N LEU A 73 -16.07 22.83 8.16
CA LEU A 73 -16.57 23.24 9.48
C LEU A 73 -16.75 22.01 10.39
N ILE A 74 -16.03 21.98 11.53
CA ILE A 74 -16.07 20.87 12.48
C ILE A 74 -16.82 21.23 13.78
N ALA A 75 -16.73 22.48 14.24
CA ALA A 75 -17.49 22.96 15.38
C ALA A 75 -17.72 24.48 15.32
N LEU A 76 -18.65 24.98 16.11
CA LEU A 76 -18.93 26.40 16.28
C LEU A 76 -18.58 26.82 17.70
N LEU A 77 -17.84 27.93 17.82
CA LEU A 77 -17.49 28.57 19.09
C LEU A 77 -18.31 29.83 19.28
N LEU A 78 -18.82 30.03 20.47
CA LEU A 78 -19.56 31.23 20.90
C LEU A 78 -18.64 32.12 21.73
N GLU A 79 -18.67 33.43 21.52
CA GLU A 79 -18.03 34.40 22.40
C GLU A 79 -18.73 34.49 23.75
N GLU A 80 -18.02 34.95 24.78
CA GLU A 80 -18.57 35.06 26.16
C GLU A 80 -19.74 36.03 26.17
N GLY A 81 -20.97 35.53 26.37
CA GLY A 81 -22.21 36.31 26.42
C GLY A 81 -23.18 36.13 25.27
N GLU A 82 -22.86 35.29 24.26
CA GLU A 82 -23.77 35.00 23.15
C GLU A 82 -24.78 33.87 23.52
N ASP A 83 -26.08 34.10 23.18
CA ASP A 83 -27.14 33.11 23.41
C ASP A 83 -27.09 31.96 22.42
N LYS A 84 -27.31 30.72 22.90
CA LYS A 84 -27.38 29.48 22.09
C LYS A 84 -28.42 29.54 20.96
N LYS A 85 -29.36 30.48 21.00
CA LYS A 85 -30.39 30.68 19.93
C LYS A 85 -29.82 31.12 18.58
N VAL A 86 -28.59 31.65 18.57
CA VAL A 86 -27.90 32.07 17.34
C VAL A 86 -27.44 30.87 16.49
N LEU A 87 -27.39 29.66 17.08
CA LEU A 87 -26.95 28.42 16.42
C LEU A 87 -28.07 27.75 15.60
N ASP A 88 -29.36 27.98 15.93
CA ASP A 88 -30.50 27.31 15.26
C ASP A 88 -30.79 27.82 13.84
N GLY A 89 -30.18 28.94 13.46
CA GLY A 89 -30.32 29.53 12.11
C GLY A 89 -29.02 29.69 11.33
N TYR A 90 -27.91 29.14 11.83
CA TYR A 90 -26.60 29.36 11.23
C TYR A 90 -26.43 28.56 9.92
N GLN A 91 -26.31 29.25 8.79
CA GLN A 91 -25.89 28.68 7.50
C GLN A 91 -24.39 28.94 7.31
N PRO A 92 -23.57 27.89 7.10
CA PRO A 92 -22.14 28.08 6.86
C PRO A 92 -21.91 28.95 5.62
N LYS A 93 -21.05 29.95 5.76
CA LYS A 93 -20.64 30.81 4.66
C LYS A 93 -19.85 29.94 3.68
N ALA A 94 -20.41 29.70 2.49
CA ALA A 94 -19.78 28.90 1.45
C ALA A 94 -18.34 29.41 1.21
N ALA A 95 -17.37 28.48 1.28
CA ALA A 95 -15.97 28.74 1.02
C ALA A 95 -15.81 29.40 -0.33
N LEU A 96 -15.27 30.61 -0.34
CA LEU A 96 -14.86 31.36 -1.54
C LEU A 96 -13.81 30.53 -2.27
N ALA A 97 -14.16 30.05 -3.46
CA ALA A 97 -13.26 29.38 -4.38
C ALA A 97 -12.09 30.29 -4.74
N ALA A 98 -10.88 29.77 -4.63
CA ALA A 98 -9.67 30.42 -5.14
C ALA A 98 -9.77 30.64 -6.66
N PRO A 99 -9.19 31.74 -7.20
CA PRO A 99 -9.38 32.10 -8.60
C PRO A 99 -8.68 31.14 -9.55
N ALA A 100 -9.45 30.65 -10.52
CA ALA A 100 -8.97 29.88 -11.65
C ALA A 100 -8.07 30.72 -12.55
N LYS A 101 -6.92 30.19 -12.94
CA LYS A 101 -6.07 30.71 -14.02
C LYS A 101 -6.74 30.47 -15.38
N PRO A 102 -6.56 31.37 -16.35
CA PRO A 102 -7.27 31.32 -17.62
C PRO A 102 -6.82 30.19 -18.54
N ALA A 103 -7.79 29.58 -19.19
CA ALA A 103 -7.58 28.60 -20.24
C ALA A 103 -7.12 29.30 -21.53
N GLU A 104 -6.01 28.84 -22.11
CA GLU A 104 -5.66 29.08 -23.50
C GLU A 104 -6.38 28.07 -24.38
N LYS A 105 -6.98 28.59 -25.47
CA LYS A 105 -7.67 27.85 -26.52
C LYS A 105 -6.67 27.15 -27.44
N PRO A 106 -7.01 25.99 -28.03
CA PRO A 106 -6.16 25.30 -28.99
C PRO A 106 -6.31 25.88 -30.41
N ALA A 107 -5.21 25.90 -31.13
CA ALA A 107 -5.15 26.16 -32.56
C ALA A 107 -5.29 24.84 -33.33
N GLU A 108 -6.09 24.89 -34.40
CA GLU A 108 -6.29 23.83 -35.42
C GLU A 108 -5.05 23.67 -36.30
N ALA A 109 -4.75 22.41 -36.67
CA ALA A 109 -4.23 22.04 -38.01
C ALA A 109 -4.34 20.54 -38.22
N GLN A 110 -5.26 20.11 -38.97
CA GLN A 110 -5.32 19.47 -40.31
C GLN A 110 -4.34 18.32 -40.62
N GLN A 111 -4.99 17.18 -40.94
CA GLN A 111 -4.74 16.23 -42.03
C GLN A 111 -3.43 15.43 -42.13
N ALA A 112 -3.51 14.11 -42.05
CA ALA A 112 -3.45 13.18 -43.19
C ALA A 112 -3.45 11.71 -42.74
N ALA A 113 -4.34 10.93 -43.31
CA ALA A 113 -4.25 9.46 -43.33
C ALA A 113 -3.30 9.05 -44.45
N PRO A 114 -2.75 7.82 -44.45
CA PRO A 114 -3.36 6.77 -45.25
C PRO A 114 -3.39 5.36 -44.59
N SER A 115 -4.39 4.63 -45.08
CA SER A 115 -4.71 3.22 -44.96
C SER A 115 -3.60 2.27 -45.45
N VAL A 116 -3.54 1.06 -44.92
CA VAL A 116 -3.33 -0.31 -45.49
C VAL A 116 -3.19 -1.24 -44.27
N GLY A 117 -3.76 -2.40 -44.09
CA GLY A 117 -4.19 -3.47 -44.93
C GLY A 117 -4.73 -4.60 -44.05
N VAL A 118 -5.67 -5.28 -44.59
CA VAL A 118 -6.41 -6.45 -44.14
C VAL A 118 -5.53 -7.63 -43.77
N SER A 119 -5.83 -8.34 -42.68
CA SER A 119 -5.66 -9.81 -42.67
C SER A 119 -6.74 -10.44 -41.80
N GLN A 120 -7.56 -11.23 -42.44
CA GLN A 120 -8.57 -12.14 -41.87
C GLN A 120 -7.88 -13.32 -41.18
N VAL A 121 -8.41 -13.72 -40.03
CA VAL A 121 -8.27 -15.12 -39.56
C VAL A 121 -9.61 -15.56 -38.96
N VAL A 122 -10.25 -16.35 -39.74
CA VAL A 122 -11.02 -17.60 -39.53
C VAL A 122 -11.82 -17.77 -38.21
N SER A 123 -13.11 -17.82 -38.43
CA SER A 123 -14.23 -18.36 -37.74
C SER A 123 -14.00 -19.67 -36.96
N ALA A 124 -14.48 -19.71 -35.73
CA ALA A 124 -14.98 -20.92 -35.10
C ALA A 124 -16.40 -20.67 -34.59
N ALA A 125 -17.33 -21.48 -35.05
CA ALA A 125 -18.76 -21.41 -34.79
C ALA A 125 -19.08 -21.83 -33.34
N PRO A 126 -20.08 -21.21 -32.67
CA PRO A 126 -20.67 -21.76 -31.47
C PRO A 126 -21.93 -22.55 -31.79
N MET A 127 -22.06 -23.66 -31.11
CA MET A 127 -23.23 -24.52 -31.06
C MET A 127 -24.47 -23.77 -30.56
N ALA A 128 -25.60 -24.07 -31.18
CA ALA A 128 -26.92 -23.57 -30.90
C ALA A 128 -27.40 -23.94 -29.49
N ALA A 129 -27.84 -22.96 -28.73
CA ALA A 129 -28.78 -23.15 -27.62
C ALA A 129 -30.15 -22.61 -28.08
N THR A 130 -31.09 -23.49 -28.20
CA THR A 130 -32.51 -23.19 -28.50
C THR A 130 -33.15 -22.49 -27.32
N GLY A 131 -33.39 -21.20 -27.44
CA GLY A 131 -34.26 -20.43 -26.54
C GLY A 131 -35.18 -19.55 -27.42
N THR A 132 -36.47 -19.74 -27.34
CA THR A 132 -37.55 -18.98 -28.01
C THR A 132 -37.49 -17.49 -27.66
N GLY A 133 -36.62 -16.76 -28.33
CA GLY A 133 -36.50 -15.30 -28.23
C GLY A 133 -37.15 -14.63 -29.42
N GLY A 134 -38.37 -14.15 -29.26
CA GLY A 134 -39.03 -13.33 -30.26
C GLY A 134 -38.18 -12.11 -30.61
N ARG A 135 -37.93 -11.90 -31.88
CA ARG A 135 -37.16 -10.80 -32.43
C ARG A 135 -37.89 -9.47 -32.13
N VAL A 136 -37.34 -8.68 -31.18
CA VAL A 136 -37.95 -7.39 -30.83
C VAL A 136 -37.71 -6.38 -31.93
N PHE A 137 -38.80 -5.88 -32.51
CA PHE A 137 -38.76 -4.81 -33.50
C PHE A 137 -38.56 -3.47 -32.78
N ALA A 138 -37.38 -2.89 -32.89
CA ALA A 138 -37.08 -1.59 -32.31
C ALA A 138 -36.42 -0.67 -33.34
N SER A 139 -36.67 0.63 -33.24
CA SER A 139 -36.00 1.62 -34.07
C SER A 139 -34.48 1.71 -33.73
N PRO A 140 -33.61 2.10 -34.69
CA PRO A 140 -32.19 2.25 -34.44
C PRO A 140 -31.87 3.18 -33.25
N LEU A 141 -32.67 4.25 -33.12
CA LEU A 141 -32.51 5.21 -32.02
C LEU A 141 -32.95 4.62 -30.68
N ALA A 142 -34.04 3.86 -30.63
CA ALA A 142 -34.50 3.14 -29.46
C ALA A 142 -33.43 2.12 -28.97
N LYS A 143 -32.81 1.41 -29.92
CA LYS A 143 -31.70 0.46 -29.61
C LYS A 143 -30.52 1.17 -28.97
N ARG A 144 -30.11 2.33 -29.50
CA ARG A 144 -28.98 3.11 -28.96
C ARG A 144 -29.27 3.64 -27.56
N ILE A 145 -30.48 4.20 -27.34
CA ILE A 145 -30.89 4.72 -26.03
C ILE A 145 -31.00 3.58 -25.01
N ALA A 146 -31.64 2.48 -25.39
CA ALA A 146 -31.75 1.32 -24.50
C ALA A 146 -30.36 0.75 -24.09
N ALA A 147 -29.38 0.75 -25.00
CA ALA A 147 -28.03 0.34 -24.71
C ALA A 147 -27.31 1.32 -23.74
N ASN A 148 -27.51 2.62 -23.92
CA ASN A 148 -26.93 3.65 -23.05
C ASN A 148 -27.54 3.64 -21.64
N GLU A 149 -28.85 3.39 -21.54
CA GLU A 149 -29.61 3.37 -20.27
C GLU A 149 -29.67 1.96 -19.64
N GLY A 150 -29.00 0.96 -20.22
CA GLY A 150 -28.99 -0.41 -19.72
C GLY A 150 -30.35 -1.11 -19.71
N VAL A 151 -31.28 -0.70 -20.59
CA VAL A 151 -32.64 -1.22 -20.67
C VAL A 151 -32.71 -2.39 -21.65
N GLN A 152 -33.28 -3.51 -21.19
CA GLN A 152 -33.59 -4.64 -22.06
C GLN A 152 -34.84 -4.35 -22.90
N LEU A 153 -34.70 -4.20 -24.23
CA LEU A 153 -35.78 -3.90 -25.17
C LEU A 153 -36.95 -4.90 -25.14
N GLN A 154 -36.72 -6.11 -24.67
CA GLN A 154 -37.71 -7.16 -24.48
C GLN A 154 -38.75 -6.81 -23.39
N LEU A 155 -38.42 -5.91 -22.48
CA LEU A 155 -39.25 -5.49 -21.36
C LEU A 155 -40.05 -4.20 -21.69
N VAL A 156 -39.76 -3.57 -22.84
CA VAL A 156 -40.37 -2.33 -23.27
C VAL A 156 -41.50 -2.64 -24.28
N GLN A 157 -42.74 -2.23 -23.97
CA GLN A 157 -43.86 -2.37 -24.90
C GLN A 157 -43.74 -1.29 -25.97
N GLY A 158 -43.68 -1.70 -27.25
CA GLY A 158 -43.58 -0.79 -28.39
C GLY A 158 -44.91 -0.15 -28.77
N SER A 159 -44.95 1.19 -28.84
CA SER A 159 -46.11 1.97 -29.29
C SER A 159 -46.09 2.33 -30.79
N GLY A 160 -45.00 2.04 -31.50
CA GLY A 160 -44.86 2.34 -32.92
C GLY A 160 -45.58 1.34 -33.85
N PRO A 161 -45.62 1.62 -35.16
CA PRO A 161 -46.26 0.76 -36.16
C PRO A 161 -45.78 -0.70 -36.06
N HIS A 162 -46.70 -1.63 -36.10
CA HIS A 162 -46.47 -3.08 -35.95
C HIS A 162 -45.79 -3.48 -34.62
N GLY A 163 -46.08 -2.74 -33.54
CA GLY A 163 -45.50 -3.03 -32.21
C GLY A 163 -44.01 -2.68 -32.08
N ARG A 164 -43.49 -1.81 -32.93
CA ARG A 164 -42.09 -1.38 -32.90
C ARG A 164 -41.82 -0.50 -31.70
N VAL A 165 -40.77 -0.83 -30.95
CA VAL A 165 -40.28 0.01 -29.84
C VAL A 165 -39.64 1.27 -30.43
N VAL A 166 -40.17 2.44 -30.06
CA VAL A 166 -39.64 3.76 -30.44
C VAL A 166 -38.94 4.44 -29.28
N LYS A 167 -38.25 5.55 -29.58
CA LYS A 167 -37.45 6.32 -28.56
C LYS A 167 -38.29 6.65 -27.32
N GLU A 168 -39.52 7.09 -27.53
CA GLU A 168 -40.38 7.54 -26.42
C GLU A 168 -40.77 6.41 -25.46
N ASP A 169 -40.90 5.19 -25.95
CA ASP A 169 -41.22 4.02 -25.13
C ASP A 169 -40.07 3.70 -24.18
N VAL A 170 -38.81 3.77 -24.67
CA VAL A 170 -37.65 3.53 -23.85
C VAL A 170 -37.49 4.62 -22.78
N LEU A 171 -37.69 5.89 -23.15
CA LEU A 171 -37.63 7.00 -22.20
C LEU A 171 -38.76 6.94 -21.15
N LYS A 172 -39.98 6.63 -21.54
CA LYS A 172 -41.09 6.41 -20.59
C LYS A 172 -40.82 5.24 -19.66
N PHE A 173 -40.27 4.16 -20.18
CA PHE A 173 -39.89 3.00 -19.37
C PHE A 173 -38.81 3.34 -18.34
N VAL A 174 -37.79 4.12 -18.70
CA VAL A 174 -36.76 4.63 -17.78
C VAL A 174 -37.39 5.55 -16.73
N GLN A 175 -38.26 6.50 -17.14
CA GLN A 175 -38.93 7.44 -16.23
C GLN A 175 -39.92 6.77 -15.27
N SER A 176 -40.57 5.69 -15.71
CA SER A 176 -41.48 4.91 -14.85
C SER A 176 -40.78 3.97 -13.87
N GLY A 177 -39.43 4.06 -13.73
CA GLY A 177 -38.63 3.20 -12.85
C GLY A 177 -38.43 1.79 -13.40
N GLY A 178 -38.81 1.55 -14.65
CA GLY A 178 -38.64 0.29 -15.36
C GLY A 178 -37.21 0.01 -15.86
N ALA A 179 -36.25 0.89 -15.55
CA ALA A 179 -34.86 0.50 -15.61
C ALA A 179 -34.73 -0.69 -14.66
N ALA A 180 -34.60 -1.87 -15.21
CA ALA A 180 -34.22 -3.04 -14.40
C ALA A 180 -32.99 -2.63 -13.62
N LYS A 181 -33.18 -2.35 -12.33
CA LYS A 181 -32.07 -2.55 -11.38
C LYS A 181 -31.53 -3.90 -11.77
N GLY A 182 -30.38 -3.90 -12.46
CA GLY A 182 -29.80 -5.13 -12.93
C GLY A 182 -30.00 -6.13 -11.83
N ARG A 183 -30.73 -7.20 -12.13
CA ARG A 183 -30.88 -8.32 -11.21
C ARG A 183 -29.46 -8.83 -11.05
N VAL A 184 -28.73 -8.20 -10.11
CA VAL A 184 -27.53 -8.77 -9.56
C VAL A 184 -28.00 -10.14 -9.15
N VAL A 185 -27.65 -11.16 -9.94
CA VAL A 185 -27.73 -12.54 -9.49
C VAL A 185 -26.86 -12.51 -8.25
N ARG A 186 -27.49 -12.25 -7.10
CA ARG A 186 -26.90 -12.47 -5.81
C ARG A 186 -26.70 -13.98 -5.78
N SER A 187 -25.53 -14.41 -6.25
CA SER A 187 -24.99 -15.68 -5.84
C SER A 187 -25.20 -15.71 -4.33
N ALA A 188 -25.90 -16.72 -3.83
CA ALA A 188 -26.17 -16.89 -2.42
C ALA A 188 -24.90 -17.35 -1.69
N VAL A 189 -23.78 -16.68 -1.95
CA VAL A 189 -22.53 -16.87 -1.22
C VAL A 189 -22.66 -16.04 0.04
N GLU A 190 -22.85 -16.69 1.14
CA GLU A 190 -22.76 -16.05 2.45
C GLU A 190 -21.34 -15.48 2.62
N PHE A 191 -21.24 -14.20 2.96
CA PHE A 191 -19.98 -13.55 3.28
C PHE A 191 -20.12 -12.73 4.56
N THR A 192 -19.05 -12.70 5.34
CA THR A 192 -18.94 -11.82 6.49
C THR A 192 -18.20 -10.56 6.09
N LYS A 193 -18.77 -9.39 6.31
CA LYS A 193 -18.11 -8.10 6.09
C LYS A 193 -17.16 -7.82 7.25
N GLN A 194 -15.89 -7.69 6.96
CA GLN A 194 -14.88 -7.21 7.88
C GLN A 194 -14.45 -5.79 7.44
N PRO A 195 -14.69 -4.75 8.25
CA PRO A 195 -14.27 -3.39 7.91
C PRO A 195 -12.76 -3.30 7.78
N ASN A 196 -12.28 -2.57 6.78
CA ASN A 196 -10.86 -2.27 6.65
C ASN A 196 -10.48 -1.18 7.64
N ASN A 197 -9.50 -1.45 8.50
CA ASN A 197 -8.89 -0.44 9.36
C ASN A 197 -7.99 0.50 8.54
N ASN A 198 -7.55 1.61 9.14
CA ASN A 198 -6.71 2.63 8.47
C ASN A 198 -5.40 2.04 7.97
N MET A 199 -4.73 1.18 8.75
CA MET A 199 -3.51 0.50 8.32
C MET A 199 -3.74 -0.31 7.04
N ARG A 200 -4.84 -1.08 6.96
CA ARG A 200 -5.17 -1.88 5.76
C ARG A 200 -5.43 -0.99 4.55
N LYS A 201 -6.10 0.15 4.73
CA LYS A 201 -6.34 1.13 3.66
C LYS A 201 -5.02 1.73 3.13
N VAL A 202 -4.11 2.11 4.02
CA VAL A 202 -2.77 2.64 3.67
C VAL A 202 -1.93 1.59 2.94
N ILE A 203 -1.88 0.35 3.45
CA ILE A 203 -1.18 -0.75 2.80
C ILE A 203 -1.73 -0.99 1.39
N ALA A 204 -3.07 -1.05 1.23
CA ALA A 204 -3.70 -1.26 -0.07
C ALA A 204 -3.31 -0.15 -1.07
N ARG A 205 -3.38 1.12 -0.66
CA ARG A 205 -2.98 2.26 -1.50
C ARG A 205 -1.51 2.15 -1.93
N ARG A 206 -0.58 1.99 -0.98
CA ARG A 206 0.86 1.94 -1.26
C ARG A 206 1.26 0.75 -2.14
N LEU A 207 0.70 -0.43 -1.89
CA LEU A 207 1.01 -1.61 -2.70
C LEU A 207 0.42 -1.53 -4.11
N THR A 208 -0.77 -0.94 -4.26
CA THR A 208 -1.39 -0.69 -5.57
C THR A 208 -0.56 0.32 -6.35
N GLU A 209 -0.17 1.44 -5.74
CA GLU A 209 0.70 2.45 -6.33
C GLU A 209 2.03 1.83 -6.79
N SER A 210 2.70 1.07 -5.92
CA SER A 210 3.94 0.39 -6.28
C SER A 210 3.78 -0.52 -7.50
N LYS A 211 2.72 -1.33 -7.54
CA LYS A 211 2.49 -2.25 -8.67
C LYS A 211 2.12 -1.56 -9.98
N GLN A 212 1.53 -0.37 -9.91
CA GLN A 212 1.14 0.40 -11.10
C GLN A 212 2.26 1.29 -11.63
N THR A 213 3.13 1.82 -10.75
CA THR A 213 4.14 2.82 -11.12
C THR A 213 5.56 2.26 -11.23
N VAL A 214 5.88 1.18 -10.52
CA VAL A 214 7.21 0.58 -10.51
C VAL A 214 7.30 -0.56 -11.52
N PRO A 215 8.15 -0.47 -12.55
CA PRO A 215 8.41 -1.59 -13.48
C PRO A 215 9.26 -2.65 -12.79
N HIS A 216 8.60 -3.62 -12.16
CA HIS A 216 9.24 -4.68 -11.41
C HIS A 216 10.00 -5.65 -12.34
N PHE A 217 11.25 -5.92 -12.00
CA PHE A 217 12.06 -6.99 -12.59
C PHE A 217 12.53 -7.94 -11.50
N TYR A 218 12.63 -9.23 -11.78
CA TYR A 218 12.87 -10.27 -10.77
C TYR A 218 14.06 -11.14 -11.14
N LEU A 219 14.96 -11.36 -10.18
CA LEU A 219 16.13 -12.20 -10.29
C LEU A 219 16.15 -13.19 -9.13
N SER A 220 16.43 -14.46 -9.39
CA SER A 220 16.48 -15.49 -8.36
C SER A 220 17.80 -16.25 -8.37
N VAL A 221 18.28 -16.64 -7.20
CA VAL A 221 19.47 -17.47 -7.04
C VAL A 221 19.28 -18.43 -5.87
N ASP A 222 19.86 -19.63 -5.99
CA ASP A 222 19.97 -20.58 -4.90
C ASP A 222 21.30 -20.39 -4.16
N CYS A 223 21.23 -20.32 -2.84
CA CYS A 223 22.38 -20.20 -1.93
C CYS A 223 22.49 -21.46 -1.05
N GLU A 224 23.68 -22.01 -0.90
CA GLU A 224 23.94 -23.11 0.03
C GLU A 224 24.05 -22.57 1.47
N LEU A 225 23.34 -23.22 2.39
CA LEU A 225 23.29 -22.81 3.79
C LEU A 225 24.18 -23.64 4.71
N ASP A 226 24.76 -24.76 4.25
CA ASP A 226 25.44 -25.72 5.14
C ASP A 226 26.54 -25.03 5.99
N ALA A 227 27.44 -24.28 5.36
CA ALA A 227 28.52 -23.54 6.06
C ALA A 227 27.96 -22.49 7.04
N LEU A 228 26.91 -21.76 6.64
CA LEU A 228 26.27 -20.76 7.50
C LEU A 228 25.60 -21.42 8.71
N MET A 229 24.93 -22.54 8.52
CA MET A 229 24.28 -23.30 9.60
C MET A 229 25.30 -23.83 10.59
N ASP A 230 26.47 -24.27 10.12
CA ASP A 230 27.55 -24.75 10.99
C ASP A 230 28.15 -23.60 11.81
N VAL A 231 28.50 -22.48 11.19
CA VAL A 231 29.02 -21.29 11.90
C VAL A 231 27.99 -20.79 12.93
N ARG A 232 26.72 -20.68 12.54
CA ARG A 232 25.64 -20.29 13.46
C ARG A 232 25.54 -21.23 14.65
N ARG A 233 25.63 -22.55 14.42
CA ARG A 233 25.57 -23.57 15.48
C ARG A 233 26.71 -23.41 16.44
N GLN A 234 27.94 -23.22 15.95
CA GLN A 234 29.13 -23.03 16.78
C GLN A 234 29.02 -21.77 17.65
N ILE A 235 28.67 -20.63 17.06
CA ILE A 235 28.52 -19.36 17.79
C ILE A 235 27.41 -19.45 18.84
N ASN A 236 26.28 -20.05 18.54
CA ASN A 236 25.20 -20.22 19.52
C ASN A 236 25.56 -21.20 20.65
N PHE A 237 26.29 -22.28 20.34
CA PHE A 237 26.80 -23.23 21.34
C PHE A 237 27.74 -22.56 22.30
N ASP A 238 28.67 -21.73 21.80
CA ASP A 238 29.60 -20.98 22.64
C ASP A 238 28.86 -19.97 23.54
N ALA A 239 27.87 -19.25 23.01
CA ALA A 239 27.04 -18.34 23.80
C ALA A 239 26.28 -19.06 24.93
N GLU A 240 25.69 -20.22 24.63
CA GLU A 240 24.97 -21.05 25.60
C GLU A 240 25.92 -21.62 26.66
N SER A 241 27.14 -22.03 26.26
CA SER A 241 28.14 -22.58 27.17
C SER A 241 28.66 -21.52 28.17
N ARG A 242 28.83 -20.27 27.71
CA ARG A 242 29.24 -19.13 28.56
C ARG A 242 28.15 -18.68 29.52
N ALA A 243 26.88 -18.78 29.12
CA ALA A 243 25.76 -18.32 29.95
C ALA A 243 25.58 -19.17 31.23
N GLY A 244 26.02 -20.45 31.24
CA GLY A 244 25.80 -21.38 32.33
C GLY A 244 24.35 -21.88 32.42
N LYS A 245 24.06 -22.82 33.34
CA LYS A 245 22.79 -23.55 33.40
C LYS A 245 21.55 -22.69 33.74
N ASP A 246 21.76 -21.56 34.41
CA ASP A 246 20.67 -20.74 34.99
C ASP A 246 20.48 -19.36 34.34
N LYS A 247 21.25 -19.03 33.31
CA LYS A 247 21.18 -17.71 32.64
C LYS A 247 20.87 -17.86 31.17
N LYS A 248 20.06 -16.93 30.66
CA LYS A 248 19.83 -16.83 29.22
C LYS A 248 21.13 -16.40 28.53
N PRO A 249 21.46 -16.98 27.36
CA PRO A 249 22.63 -16.53 26.60
C PRO A 249 22.47 -15.07 26.18
N GLU A 250 23.57 -14.33 26.15
CA GLU A 250 23.61 -12.92 25.76
C GLU A 250 23.05 -12.68 24.36
N TYR A 251 23.24 -13.64 23.47
CA TYR A 251 22.71 -13.63 22.11
C TYR A 251 22.32 -15.04 21.65
N LYS A 252 21.42 -15.10 20.67
CA LYS A 252 21.09 -16.33 19.94
C LYS A 252 20.84 -15.95 18.49
N LEU A 253 21.78 -16.31 17.61
CA LEU A 253 21.75 -15.94 16.20
C LEU A 253 20.75 -16.79 15.42
N SER A 254 20.01 -16.13 14.56
CA SER A 254 19.14 -16.73 13.57
C SER A 254 19.76 -16.66 12.16
N VAL A 255 19.28 -17.46 11.22
CA VAL A 255 19.68 -17.36 9.80
C VAL A 255 19.39 -15.95 9.25
N ASN A 256 18.29 -15.34 9.69
CA ASN A 256 17.91 -14.01 9.24
C ASN A 256 18.93 -12.92 9.59
N ASP A 257 19.63 -13.04 10.73
CA ASP A 257 20.65 -12.07 11.15
C ASP A 257 21.84 -12.08 10.17
N PHE A 258 22.23 -13.28 9.72
CA PHE A 258 23.25 -13.44 8.68
C PHE A 258 22.79 -12.93 7.30
N ILE A 259 21.51 -13.15 6.96
CA ILE A 259 20.93 -12.64 5.72
C ILE A 259 20.97 -11.09 5.70
N ILE A 260 20.62 -10.45 6.82
CA ILE A 260 20.70 -8.97 6.95
C ILE A 260 22.15 -8.51 6.75
N LYS A 261 23.11 -9.15 7.43
CA LYS A 261 24.54 -8.82 7.30
C LYS A 261 25.07 -9.06 5.89
N ALA A 262 24.73 -10.21 5.27
CA ALA A 262 25.13 -10.53 3.90
C ALA A 262 24.56 -9.50 2.89
N SER A 263 23.30 -9.11 3.06
CA SER A 263 22.68 -8.07 2.22
C SER A 263 23.38 -6.73 2.40
N ALA A 264 23.72 -6.37 3.65
CA ALA A 264 24.42 -5.12 3.93
C ALA A 264 25.80 -5.05 3.28
N LEU A 265 26.57 -6.13 3.36
CA LEU A 265 27.89 -6.21 2.72
C LEU A 265 27.79 -6.27 1.19
N ALA A 266 26.76 -6.92 0.67
CA ALA A 266 26.50 -6.95 -0.77
C ALA A 266 26.13 -5.55 -1.31
N LEU A 267 25.31 -4.78 -0.59
CA LEU A 267 24.97 -3.39 -0.93
C LEU A 267 26.21 -2.47 -0.88
N LYS A 268 27.09 -2.68 0.10
CA LYS A 268 28.36 -1.95 0.16
C LYS A 268 29.27 -2.25 -1.02
N LYS A 269 29.27 -3.50 -1.49
CA LYS A 269 30.05 -3.94 -2.66
C LYS A 269 29.43 -3.46 -3.98
N VAL A 270 28.08 -3.35 -4.04
CA VAL A 270 27.32 -2.93 -5.22
C VAL A 270 26.42 -1.75 -4.84
N PRO A 271 26.96 -0.53 -4.67
CA PRO A 271 26.20 0.64 -4.19
C PRO A 271 25.04 1.02 -5.11
N ALA A 272 25.12 0.71 -6.41
CA ALA A 272 24.05 0.95 -7.37
C ALA A 272 22.74 0.24 -7.04
N ALA A 273 22.78 -0.85 -6.25
CA ALA A 273 21.57 -1.53 -5.76
C ALA A 273 20.96 -0.87 -4.51
N ASN A 274 21.67 0.08 -3.86
CA ASN A 274 21.21 0.82 -2.69
C ASN A 274 20.73 2.22 -3.12
N ALA A 275 19.63 2.26 -3.87
CA ALA A 275 19.20 3.48 -4.54
C ALA A 275 17.66 3.59 -4.61
N SER A 276 17.19 4.81 -4.89
CA SER A 276 15.79 5.16 -5.12
C SER A 276 15.62 5.92 -6.41
N TRP A 277 14.43 5.83 -6.99
CA TRP A 277 14.01 6.62 -8.14
C TRP A 277 13.32 7.90 -7.72
N THR A 278 13.69 9.00 -8.34
CA THR A 278 12.90 10.24 -8.44
C THR A 278 12.82 10.65 -9.91
N ASP A 279 11.84 11.47 -10.28
CA ASP A 279 11.73 11.93 -11.68
C ASP A 279 12.93 12.80 -12.12
N GLU A 280 13.66 13.36 -11.14
CA GLU A 280 14.80 14.24 -11.40
C GLU A 280 16.14 13.47 -11.41
N ALA A 281 16.28 12.41 -10.57
CA ALA A 281 17.55 11.72 -10.39
C ALA A 281 17.39 10.32 -9.74
N ILE A 282 18.41 9.49 -9.89
CA ILE A 282 18.61 8.30 -9.05
C ILE A 282 19.37 8.74 -7.79
N LEU A 283 18.76 8.49 -6.63
CA LEU A 283 19.35 8.77 -5.32
C LEU A 283 20.14 7.55 -4.84
N LEU A 284 21.46 7.65 -4.77
CA LEU A 284 22.33 6.62 -4.20
C LEU A 284 22.51 6.88 -2.71
N TYR A 285 22.22 5.88 -1.87
CA TYR A 285 22.36 6.00 -0.42
C TYR A 285 23.77 5.68 0.04
N ASN A 286 24.36 6.58 0.83
CA ASN A 286 25.70 6.37 1.42
C ASN A 286 25.66 5.39 2.59
N ASN A 287 24.55 5.35 3.34
CA ASN A 287 24.35 4.44 4.46
C ASN A 287 23.61 3.20 3.98
N VAL A 288 23.90 2.07 4.61
CA VAL A 288 23.23 0.80 4.32
C VAL A 288 22.19 0.53 5.42
N ASP A 289 20.98 1.04 5.20
CA ASP A 289 19.86 0.91 6.12
C ASP A 289 18.88 -0.13 5.58
N ILE A 290 18.74 -1.25 6.30
CA ILE A 290 17.95 -2.41 5.86
C ILE A 290 16.64 -2.48 6.63
N SER A 291 15.53 -2.37 5.92
CA SER A 291 14.19 -2.58 6.41
C SER A 291 13.84 -4.08 6.41
N VAL A 292 13.36 -4.61 7.51
CA VAL A 292 13.01 -6.04 7.62
C VAL A 292 11.52 -6.19 7.88
N ALA A 293 10.83 -6.93 7.01
CA ALA A 293 9.40 -7.15 7.15
C ALA A 293 9.06 -7.99 8.39
N VAL A 294 8.27 -7.42 9.31
CA VAL A 294 7.79 -8.06 10.54
C VAL A 294 6.27 -8.11 10.52
N ALA A 295 5.72 -9.31 10.66
CA ALA A 295 4.27 -9.49 10.79
C ALA A 295 3.81 -9.02 12.18
N ILE A 296 2.74 -8.24 12.20
CA ILE A 296 2.05 -7.74 13.39
C ILE A 296 0.54 -8.02 13.28
N ASP A 297 -0.18 -7.87 14.38
CA ASP A 297 -1.64 -8.01 14.35
C ASP A 297 -2.25 -6.97 13.40
N GLY A 298 -2.97 -7.47 12.40
CA GLY A 298 -3.66 -6.62 11.40
C GLY A 298 -2.82 -6.15 10.23
N GLY A 299 -1.49 -6.46 10.15
CA GLY A 299 -0.68 -6.00 9.03
C GLY A 299 0.79 -6.41 9.06
N LEU A 300 1.61 -5.56 8.47
CA LEU A 300 3.05 -5.73 8.37
C LEU A 300 3.70 -4.36 8.59
N ILE A 301 4.81 -4.35 9.33
CA ILE A 301 5.67 -3.18 9.51
C ILE A 301 7.11 -3.55 9.16
N THR A 302 7.90 -2.57 8.75
CA THR A 302 9.28 -2.78 8.27
C THR A 302 10.29 -2.01 9.10
N PRO A 303 10.60 -2.43 10.36
CA PRO A 303 11.65 -1.80 11.15
C PRO A 303 12.99 -1.80 10.41
N ILE A 304 13.81 -0.77 10.68
CA ILE A 304 15.04 -0.47 9.95
C ILE A 304 16.26 -0.74 10.84
N VAL A 305 17.15 -1.60 10.40
CA VAL A 305 18.50 -1.74 10.96
C VAL A 305 19.40 -0.73 10.24
N LYS A 306 19.72 0.35 10.93
CA LYS A 306 20.55 1.44 10.39
C LYS A 306 22.02 1.04 10.32
N ASN A 307 22.75 1.45 9.27
CA ASN A 307 24.20 1.18 9.08
C ASN A 307 24.56 -0.31 9.29
N ALA A 308 23.78 -1.22 8.71
CA ALA A 308 23.90 -2.65 8.93
C ALA A 308 25.27 -3.22 8.46
N ASP A 309 25.92 -2.57 7.50
CA ASP A 309 27.25 -2.91 7.02
C ASP A 309 28.35 -2.76 8.10
N GLN A 310 28.18 -1.81 9.03
CA GLN A 310 29.15 -1.52 10.09
C GLN A 310 28.89 -2.33 11.36
N LYS A 311 27.74 -2.98 11.49
CA LYS A 311 27.35 -3.74 12.69
C LYS A 311 27.80 -5.20 12.63
N THR A 312 28.14 -5.78 13.78
CA THR A 312 28.37 -7.22 13.89
C THR A 312 27.04 -7.98 13.76
N VAL A 313 27.10 -9.27 13.41
CA VAL A 313 25.88 -10.13 13.35
C VAL A 313 25.18 -10.19 14.71
N ILE A 314 25.93 -10.17 15.81
CA ILE A 314 25.39 -10.16 17.19
C ILE A 314 24.62 -8.87 17.45
N THR A 315 25.18 -7.72 17.09
CA THR A 315 24.52 -6.41 17.23
C THR A 315 23.22 -6.38 16.42
N ILE A 316 23.28 -6.82 15.17
CA ILE A 316 22.08 -6.92 14.28
C ILE A 316 21.02 -7.83 14.91
N SER A 317 21.41 -9.00 15.45
CA SER A 317 20.48 -9.94 16.08
C SER A 317 19.76 -9.33 17.28
N ASN A 318 20.48 -8.63 18.17
CA ASN A 318 19.90 -8.02 19.37
C ASN A 318 18.99 -6.84 19.00
N GLU A 319 19.44 -5.97 18.09
CA GLU A 319 18.65 -4.84 17.59
C GLU A 319 17.36 -5.31 16.89
N MET A 320 17.44 -6.32 16.01
CA MET A 320 16.26 -6.88 15.35
C MET A 320 15.25 -7.49 16.33
N LYS A 321 15.72 -8.15 17.40
CA LYS A 321 14.83 -8.69 18.44
C LYS A 321 14.09 -7.59 19.18
N ASP A 322 14.78 -6.51 19.54
CA ASP A 322 14.18 -5.35 20.18
C ASP A 322 13.16 -4.67 19.25
N LEU A 323 13.59 -4.35 18.03
CA LEU A 323 12.73 -3.74 17.02
C LEU A 323 11.47 -4.58 16.75
N ALA A 324 11.62 -5.89 16.58
CA ALA A 324 10.50 -6.80 16.35
C ALA A 324 9.56 -6.91 17.56
N ALA A 325 10.08 -6.87 18.78
CA ALA A 325 9.27 -6.89 20.00
C ALA A 325 8.46 -5.60 20.15
N ARG A 326 9.09 -4.43 19.92
CA ARG A 326 8.41 -3.12 19.95
C ARG A 326 7.43 -2.95 18.80
N ALA A 327 7.74 -3.49 17.62
CA ALA A 327 6.84 -3.51 16.46
C ALA A 327 5.51 -4.20 16.79
N ARG A 328 5.55 -5.40 17.40
CA ARG A 328 4.34 -6.14 17.80
C ARG A 328 3.52 -5.44 18.89
N GLN A 329 4.15 -4.54 19.65
CA GLN A 329 3.50 -3.71 20.67
C GLN A 329 3.05 -2.34 20.14
N ASN A 330 3.25 -2.06 18.84
CA ASN A 330 3.01 -0.74 18.23
C ASN A 330 3.77 0.41 18.92
N LYS A 331 5.02 0.15 19.36
CA LYS A 331 5.87 1.10 20.09
C LYS A 331 7.09 1.58 19.30
N LEU A 332 7.09 1.40 17.99
CA LEU A 332 8.16 1.94 17.14
C LEU A 332 7.93 3.42 16.87
N ALA A 333 9.00 4.21 16.96
CA ALA A 333 8.98 5.59 16.49
C ALA A 333 8.95 5.63 14.94
N PRO A 334 8.37 6.66 14.32
CA PRO A 334 8.30 6.77 12.87
C PRO A 334 9.65 6.62 12.16
N GLU A 335 10.73 7.15 12.72
CA GLU A 335 12.08 7.08 12.17
C GLU A 335 12.67 5.67 12.18
N GLU A 336 12.06 4.73 12.91
CA GLU A 336 12.49 3.34 13.01
C GLU A 336 11.89 2.43 11.93
N PHE A 337 10.85 2.91 11.19
CA PHE A 337 10.21 2.14 10.12
C PHE A 337 9.93 2.94 8.84
N GLN A 338 10.16 4.26 8.85
CA GLN A 338 10.03 5.09 7.65
C GLN A 338 11.41 5.38 7.07
N GLY A 339 11.61 5.10 5.78
CA GLY A 339 12.89 5.26 5.11
C GLY A 339 13.59 3.93 4.82
N GLY A 340 14.93 3.89 5.00
CA GLY A 340 15.76 2.76 4.59
C GLY A 340 16.01 2.72 3.08
N GLY A 341 17.12 2.12 2.66
CA GLY A 341 17.51 2.01 1.25
C GLY A 341 17.09 0.68 0.60
N PHE A 342 16.88 -0.36 1.42
CA PHE A 342 16.67 -1.73 0.95
C PHE A 342 15.74 -2.48 1.89
N SER A 343 14.92 -3.39 1.34
CA SER A 343 14.01 -4.21 2.14
C SER A 343 14.33 -5.70 2.08
N ILE A 344 14.06 -6.41 3.18
CA ILE A 344 14.09 -7.88 3.26
C ILE A 344 12.72 -8.38 3.71
N SER A 345 12.17 -9.35 2.98
CA SER A 345 10.96 -10.08 3.35
C SER A 345 11.29 -11.57 3.45
N ASN A 346 11.16 -12.16 4.66
CA ASN A 346 11.51 -13.56 4.90
C ASN A 346 10.26 -14.38 5.23
N LEU A 347 9.91 -15.33 4.36
CA LEU A 347 8.81 -16.29 4.54
C LEU A 347 9.31 -17.73 4.70
N GLY A 348 10.62 -17.93 4.90
CA GLY A 348 11.21 -19.24 5.10
C GLY A 348 10.64 -20.00 6.29
N MET A 349 10.29 -19.30 7.38
CA MET A 349 9.65 -19.90 8.56
C MET A 349 8.24 -20.49 8.27
N TYR A 350 7.61 -20.07 7.18
CA TYR A 350 6.31 -20.61 6.74
C TYR A 350 6.45 -21.73 5.70
N GLY A 351 7.67 -22.19 5.41
CA GLY A 351 7.94 -23.23 4.43
C GLY A 351 7.78 -22.79 2.98
N ILE A 352 7.71 -21.49 2.71
CA ILE A 352 7.60 -20.96 1.34
C ILE A 352 8.95 -21.08 0.64
N LYS A 353 9.00 -21.83 -0.44
CA LYS A 353 10.22 -22.11 -1.20
C LYS A 353 10.80 -20.86 -1.87
N HIS A 354 9.98 -20.13 -2.60
CA HIS A 354 10.33 -18.85 -3.22
C HIS A 354 9.08 -18.01 -3.47
N PHE A 355 9.24 -16.71 -3.51
CA PHE A 355 8.19 -15.75 -3.85
C PHE A 355 8.82 -14.46 -4.35
N SER A 356 8.03 -13.65 -5.06
CA SER A 356 8.44 -12.32 -5.50
C SER A 356 7.73 -11.28 -4.64
N ALA A 357 8.49 -10.48 -3.89
CA ALA A 357 7.96 -9.40 -3.09
C ALA A 357 7.62 -8.18 -3.95
N ILE A 358 6.68 -7.36 -3.49
CA ILE A 358 6.37 -6.06 -4.09
C ILE A 358 7.40 -5.05 -3.55
N VAL A 359 8.04 -4.30 -4.44
CA VAL A 359 8.96 -3.22 -4.05
C VAL A 359 8.21 -2.20 -3.18
N ASN A 360 8.85 -1.73 -2.12
CA ASN A 360 8.30 -0.74 -1.19
C ASN A 360 8.88 0.65 -1.49
N PRO A 361 8.24 1.50 -2.29
CA PRO A 361 8.77 2.84 -2.58
C PRO A 361 8.98 3.66 -1.29
N PRO A 362 10.03 4.51 -1.26
CA PRO A 362 10.93 4.90 -2.35
C PRO A 362 12.09 3.93 -2.64
N GLN A 363 12.22 2.82 -1.89
CA GLN A 363 13.31 1.85 -2.07
C GLN A 363 13.31 1.22 -3.46
N GLY A 364 14.49 1.08 -4.06
CA GLY A 364 14.63 0.48 -5.39
C GLY A 364 14.62 -1.06 -5.39
N CYS A 365 14.85 -1.70 -4.25
CA CYS A 365 15.00 -3.16 -4.17
C CYS A 365 14.36 -3.77 -2.92
N ILE A 366 13.89 -5.02 -3.06
CA ILE A 366 13.47 -5.88 -1.96
C ILE A 366 13.93 -7.33 -2.20
N LEU A 367 14.55 -7.94 -1.18
CA LEU A 367 14.97 -9.34 -1.20
C LEU A 367 13.92 -10.21 -0.53
N ALA A 368 13.31 -11.11 -1.29
CA ALA A 368 12.43 -12.15 -0.82
C ALA A 368 13.25 -13.40 -0.46
N VAL A 369 13.11 -13.90 0.76
CA VAL A 369 13.88 -15.03 1.28
C VAL A 369 12.96 -16.22 1.51
N GLY A 370 13.26 -17.33 0.82
CA GLY A 370 12.54 -18.59 0.96
C GLY A 370 13.07 -19.49 2.07
N ALA A 371 12.43 -20.65 2.23
CA ALA A 371 12.84 -21.67 3.17
C ALA A 371 14.15 -22.35 2.74
N GLY A 372 14.97 -22.70 3.72
CA GLY A 372 16.06 -23.66 3.53
C GLY A 372 15.49 -25.07 3.48
N GLU A 373 15.83 -25.83 2.46
CA GLU A 373 15.40 -27.21 2.27
C GLU A 373 16.54 -28.08 1.72
N GLU A 374 16.56 -29.35 2.08
CA GLU A 374 17.51 -30.29 1.48
C GLU A 374 17.13 -30.56 0.03
N ARG A 375 18.09 -30.35 -0.87
CA ARG A 375 17.99 -30.63 -2.31
C ARG A 375 19.19 -31.39 -2.80
N VAL A 376 19.00 -32.25 -3.79
CA VAL A 376 20.10 -32.93 -4.46
C VAL A 376 20.71 -31.96 -5.49
N VAL A 377 22.00 -31.73 -5.34
CA VAL A 377 22.81 -30.90 -6.27
C VAL A 377 23.92 -31.74 -6.88
N VAL A 378 24.40 -31.35 -8.04
CA VAL A 378 25.57 -31.97 -8.68
C VAL A 378 26.79 -31.10 -8.39
N LYS A 379 27.74 -31.60 -7.60
CA LYS A 379 29.04 -30.98 -7.34
C LYS A 379 30.16 -31.89 -7.81
N HIS A 380 31.08 -31.35 -8.61
CA HIS A 380 32.22 -32.11 -9.15
C HIS A 380 31.81 -33.44 -9.79
N GLY A 381 30.63 -33.47 -10.44
CA GLY A 381 30.10 -34.66 -11.11
C GLY A 381 29.43 -35.69 -10.16
N LYS A 382 29.31 -35.39 -8.85
CA LYS A 382 28.65 -36.24 -7.87
C LYS A 382 27.35 -35.60 -7.38
N MET A 383 26.33 -36.42 -7.14
CA MET A 383 25.08 -36.01 -6.50
C MET A 383 25.30 -35.92 -4.98
N GLU A 384 25.00 -34.77 -4.41
CA GLU A 384 25.11 -34.52 -2.96
C GLU A 384 23.82 -33.87 -2.46
N ALA A 385 23.38 -34.24 -1.26
CA ALA A 385 22.30 -33.53 -0.57
C ALA A 385 22.88 -32.27 0.10
N ARG A 386 22.29 -31.12 -0.15
CA ARG A 386 22.68 -29.81 0.41
C ARG A 386 21.46 -29.03 0.85
N ASN A 387 21.63 -28.24 1.91
CA ASN A 387 20.62 -27.27 2.28
C ASN A 387 20.68 -26.04 1.37
N LEU A 388 19.64 -25.84 0.58
CA LEU A 388 19.54 -24.71 -0.34
C LEU A 388 18.40 -23.77 0.07
N MET A 389 18.68 -22.49 -0.03
CA MET A 389 17.71 -21.40 0.15
C MET A 389 17.60 -20.64 -1.16
N THR A 390 16.39 -20.51 -1.69
CA THR A 390 16.14 -19.66 -2.85
C THR A 390 15.84 -18.24 -2.37
N VAL A 391 16.53 -17.26 -2.91
CA VAL A 391 16.24 -15.84 -2.73
C VAL A 391 15.83 -15.21 -4.06
N THR A 392 14.89 -14.28 -3.99
CA THR A 392 14.41 -13.53 -5.18
C THR A 392 14.53 -12.04 -4.89
N LEU A 393 15.31 -11.35 -5.71
CA LEU A 393 15.43 -9.91 -5.70
C LEU A 393 14.37 -9.32 -6.63
N SER A 394 13.49 -8.49 -6.09
CA SER A 394 12.58 -7.64 -6.88
C SER A 394 13.18 -6.25 -6.94
N VAL A 395 13.31 -5.68 -8.11
CA VAL A 395 13.90 -4.37 -8.34
C VAL A 395 12.98 -3.44 -9.11
N ASP A 396 13.12 -2.14 -8.86
CA ASP A 396 12.63 -1.09 -9.76
C ASP A 396 13.61 -1.00 -10.94
N HIS A 397 13.19 -1.46 -12.12
CA HIS A 397 14.06 -1.53 -13.30
C HIS A 397 14.45 -0.15 -13.85
N ARG A 398 13.88 0.93 -13.33
CA ARG A 398 14.34 2.29 -13.64
C ARG A 398 15.63 2.66 -12.90
N VAL A 399 15.87 1.99 -11.76
CA VAL A 399 17.02 2.26 -10.87
C VAL A 399 18.07 1.18 -11.01
N VAL A 400 17.65 -0.09 -10.98
CA VAL A 400 18.52 -1.27 -10.97
C VAL A 400 18.23 -2.12 -12.19
N ASP A 401 19.21 -2.24 -13.07
CA ASP A 401 19.16 -3.13 -14.23
C ASP A 401 19.50 -4.59 -13.88
N GLY A 402 19.40 -5.47 -14.89
CA GLY A 402 19.66 -6.89 -14.71
C GLY A 402 21.10 -7.21 -14.32
N ALA A 403 22.08 -6.42 -14.77
CA ALA A 403 23.50 -6.64 -14.47
C ALA A 403 23.80 -6.26 -13.01
N VAL A 404 23.38 -5.08 -12.57
CA VAL A 404 23.53 -4.61 -11.18
C VAL A 404 22.82 -5.55 -10.20
N GLY A 405 21.59 -5.99 -10.53
CA GLY A 405 20.86 -6.96 -9.70
C GLY A 405 21.56 -8.32 -9.61
N ALA A 406 22.14 -8.79 -10.71
CA ALA A 406 22.91 -10.04 -10.75
C ALA A 406 24.22 -9.94 -9.95
N GLU A 407 24.95 -8.82 -10.06
CA GLU A 407 26.16 -8.55 -9.26
C GLU A 407 25.85 -8.52 -7.77
N PHE A 408 24.73 -7.86 -7.37
CA PHE A 408 24.27 -7.87 -5.98
C PHE A 408 23.99 -9.30 -5.49
N LEU A 409 23.23 -10.09 -6.25
CA LEU A 409 22.92 -11.46 -5.88
C LEU A 409 24.15 -12.37 -5.83
N GLN A 410 25.13 -12.19 -6.72
CA GLN A 410 26.41 -12.90 -6.64
C GLN A 410 27.21 -12.53 -5.38
N ALA A 411 27.26 -11.25 -5.02
CA ALA A 411 27.90 -10.79 -3.81
C ALA A 411 27.18 -11.33 -2.55
N PHE A 412 25.86 -11.27 -2.53
CA PHE A 412 25.02 -11.83 -1.46
C PHE A 412 25.27 -13.33 -1.28
N LYS A 413 25.17 -14.10 -2.38
CA LYS A 413 25.44 -15.55 -2.39
C LYS A 413 26.83 -15.87 -1.84
N HIS A 414 27.85 -15.12 -2.25
CA HIS A 414 29.22 -15.30 -1.79
C HIS A 414 29.33 -15.16 -0.26
N TYR A 415 28.70 -14.16 0.34
CA TYR A 415 28.71 -13.98 1.79
C TYR A 415 27.90 -15.07 2.53
N VAL A 416 26.78 -15.49 1.99
CA VAL A 416 25.97 -16.57 2.59
C VAL A 416 26.72 -17.90 2.57
N GLU A 417 27.38 -18.24 1.47
CA GLU A 417 28.13 -19.50 1.29
C GLU A 417 29.52 -19.46 1.96
N SER A 418 30.02 -18.26 2.28
CA SER A 418 31.30 -18.05 2.99
C SER A 418 31.10 -17.16 4.24
N PRO A 419 30.34 -17.62 5.25
CA PRO A 419 29.86 -16.78 6.36
C PRO A 419 30.98 -16.21 7.23
N VAL A 420 32.17 -16.78 7.23
CA VAL A 420 33.35 -16.26 7.97
C VAL A 420 33.69 -14.84 7.50
N LEU A 421 33.44 -14.51 6.21
CA LEU A 421 33.71 -13.17 5.67
C LEU A 421 32.78 -12.09 6.27
N MET A 422 31.67 -12.48 6.90
CA MET A 422 30.78 -11.56 7.59
C MET A 422 31.18 -11.23 9.02
N LEU A 423 32.18 -11.94 9.55
CA LEU A 423 32.66 -11.81 10.92
C LEU A 423 33.93 -10.97 11.03
N ILE A 424 34.55 -10.61 9.89
CA ILE A 424 35.78 -9.87 9.77
C ILE A 424 35.54 -8.36 9.71
#